data_f62f1f965184c8347dae1a2c106b78ec
#
_entry.id   f62f1f965184c8347dae1a2c106b78ec
#
_cell.length_a   1.000
_cell.length_b   1.000
_cell.length_c   1.000
_cell.angle_alpha   90.00
_cell.angle_beta   90.00
_cell.angle_gamma   90.00
#
_symmetry.space_group_name_H-M   'P 1'
#
loop_
_entity.id
_entity.type
_entity.pdbx_description
1 polymer ?
#
loop_
_entity_poly.entity_id
_entity_poly.type
_entity_poly.pdbx_seq_one_letter_code
_entity_poly.pdbx_strand_id
1 'polypeptide(L)'
;MKKLVSICILVALYGATFAQNSIISITASPAEDTRKGMNISWATDKSISSAKIEFTTVRDSNWKNAMVKIFNGEYCATYDSLYSKRPDGKNFYEDVKINKYNAHIHGLKKNTLYKYRIITEEDTSDVHYFKTSGSKNWEACIISDFHAYAPLYHRTKSAMDMIGTVEKYSNPLDWVLHLGDITAWGGCYSFWQNLYSEKPFHNYMWAGVNGNHDNMTRTNKGNTNKFFRDAAAYPLNGYEGELGVCYFFKYGDVLFIMLNNENMRSEEGLQKAQEWVKRVVAENPAKYKVVCEHYQWFFGANGKDSQYPRWNKLFDELGITLALAGNNHIYASTHPLCDGKVVEPGKGTVYIQTTSSDNERGSACDLEKPIEYNGEKIKFRWTEGAKTISAMHMKVTGKKMVLTLLDRNGKILDITEVFPIKK
;
A
#
# COMPACT_ATOMS: atom_id res chain seq x y z
N MET A 1 65.87 -25.89 -34.32
CA MET A 1 64.42 -26.11 -34.56
C MET A 1 63.74 -26.23 -33.20
N LYS A 2 63.17 -25.14 -32.69
CA LYS A 2 62.40 -25.15 -31.44
C LYS A 2 60.92 -25.21 -31.80
N LYS A 3 60.21 -26.27 -31.39
CA LYS A 3 58.77 -26.44 -31.58
C LYS A 3 58.06 -25.61 -30.50
N LEU A 4 57.31 -24.62 -30.93
CA LEU A 4 56.33 -23.93 -30.06
C LEU A 4 55.09 -24.86 -29.97
N VAL A 5 54.74 -25.24 -28.75
CA VAL A 5 53.47 -25.90 -28.43
C VAL A 5 52.54 -24.81 -27.98
N SER A 6 51.54 -24.49 -28.83
CA SER A 6 50.45 -23.58 -28.43
C SER A 6 49.45 -24.37 -27.58
N ILE A 7 49.36 -24.01 -26.32
CA ILE A 7 48.31 -24.49 -25.41
C ILE A 7 47.11 -23.55 -25.55
N CYS A 8 46.07 -24.01 -26.24
CA CYS A 8 44.76 -23.35 -26.20
C CYS A 8 44.09 -23.62 -24.85
N ILE A 9 44.04 -22.64 -23.98
CA ILE A 9 43.25 -22.68 -22.74
C ILE A 9 41.81 -22.35 -23.14
N LEU A 10 40.97 -23.40 -23.18
CA LEU A 10 39.50 -23.25 -23.26
C LEU A 10 39.01 -22.74 -21.92
N VAL A 11 38.78 -21.43 -21.81
CA VAL A 11 38.07 -20.87 -20.67
C VAL A 11 36.58 -21.19 -20.87
N ALA A 12 36.11 -22.24 -20.22
CA ALA A 12 34.68 -22.48 -20.05
C ALA A 12 34.10 -21.41 -19.11
N LEU A 13 33.50 -20.40 -19.70
CA LEU A 13 32.63 -19.48 -18.97
C LEU A 13 31.42 -20.28 -18.48
N TYR A 14 31.51 -20.83 -17.28
CA TYR A 14 30.31 -21.20 -16.52
C TYR A 14 29.57 -19.88 -16.19
N GLY A 15 28.65 -19.50 -17.06
CA GLY A 15 27.61 -18.57 -16.70
C GLY A 15 26.80 -19.23 -15.60
N ALA A 16 27.01 -18.85 -14.35
CA ALA A 16 26.05 -19.12 -13.30
C ALA A 16 24.77 -18.36 -13.69
N THR A 17 23.89 -19.03 -14.40
CA THR A 17 22.50 -18.63 -14.46
C THR A 17 21.99 -18.81 -13.03
N PHE A 18 21.93 -17.72 -12.25
CA PHE A 18 21.08 -17.72 -11.08
C PHE A 18 19.70 -18.12 -11.60
N ALA A 19 19.19 -19.25 -11.15
CA ALA A 19 17.84 -19.66 -11.46
C ALA A 19 16.94 -18.49 -11.04
N GLN A 20 16.38 -17.79 -12.01
CA GLN A 20 15.45 -16.71 -11.75
C GLN A 20 14.25 -17.40 -11.09
N ASN A 21 13.93 -17.02 -9.85
CA ASN A 21 12.77 -17.57 -9.15
C ASN A 21 11.58 -17.56 -10.09
N SER A 22 11.02 -18.73 -10.39
CA SER A 22 9.88 -18.86 -11.29
C SER A 22 8.60 -18.26 -10.68
N ILE A 23 8.60 -18.06 -9.36
CA ILE A 23 7.50 -17.51 -8.57
C ILE A 23 7.90 -16.12 -8.07
N ILE A 24 7.18 -15.09 -8.50
CA ILE A 24 7.51 -13.68 -8.24
C ILE A 24 6.31 -12.90 -7.72
N SER A 25 6.58 -11.70 -7.20
CA SER A 25 5.54 -10.72 -6.81
C SER A 25 4.51 -11.27 -5.82
N ILE A 26 4.98 -12.03 -4.84
CA ILE A 26 4.10 -12.60 -3.80
C ILE A 26 3.74 -11.48 -2.81
N THR A 27 2.44 -11.25 -2.61
CA THR A 27 1.96 -10.30 -1.61
C THR A 27 0.65 -10.75 -0.98
N ALA A 28 0.48 -10.43 0.32
CA ALA A 28 -0.77 -10.62 1.05
C ALA A 28 -1.50 -9.28 1.16
N SER A 29 -2.79 -9.26 0.83
CA SER A 29 -3.68 -8.10 0.89
C SER A 29 -4.89 -8.40 1.76
N PRO A 30 -5.60 -7.41 2.31
CA PRO A 30 -6.75 -7.67 3.16
C PRO A 30 -7.87 -8.39 2.40
N ALA A 31 -8.53 -9.33 3.05
CA ALA A 31 -9.88 -9.70 2.70
C ALA A 31 -10.85 -8.68 3.31
N GLU A 32 -12.12 -8.66 2.88
CA GLU A 32 -13.14 -7.76 3.44
C GLU A 32 -13.26 -7.87 4.98
N ASP A 33 -13.26 -9.09 5.51
CA ASP A 33 -13.14 -9.37 6.95
C ASP A 33 -11.80 -10.07 7.24
N THR A 34 -10.81 -9.33 7.66
CA THR A 34 -9.47 -9.84 7.96
C THR A 34 -9.40 -10.74 9.19
N ARG A 35 -10.50 -10.90 9.95
CA ARG A 35 -10.58 -11.89 11.04
C ARG A 35 -10.67 -13.31 10.52
N LYS A 36 -11.20 -13.49 9.31
CA LYS A 36 -11.57 -14.80 8.74
C LYS A 36 -10.96 -15.08 7.39
N GLY A 37 -10.34 -14.08 6.76
CA GLY A 37 -9.82 -14.20 5.41
C GLY A 37 -8.56 -13.38 5.16
N MET A 38 -7.87 -13.73 4.08
CA MET A 38 -6.73 -13.04 3.53
C MET A 38 -6.68 -13.27 2.04
N ASN A 39 -6.33 -12.25 1.27
CA ASN A 39 -6.12 -12.37 -0.16
C ASN A 39 -4.60 -12.44 -0.41
N ILE A 40 -4.20 -13.33 -1.31
CA ILE A 40 -2.79 -13.52 -1.67
C ILE A 40 -2.70 -13.51 -3.19
N SER A 41 -1.79 -12.72 -3.73
CA SER A 41 -1.48 -12.71 -5.15
C SER A 41 -0.02 -13.04 -5.39
N TRP A 42 0.26 -13.61 -6.56
CA TRP A 42 1.62 -13.84 -7.06
C TRP A 42 1.61 -13.87 -8.59
N ALA A 43 2.79 -13.92 -9.16
CA ALA A 43 2.96 -14.12 -10.60
C ALA A 43 3.99 -15.21 -10.89
N THR A 44 3.91 -15.76 -12.09
CA THR A 44 4.91 -16.70 -12.65
C THR A 44 5.21 -16.31 -14.08
N ASP A 45 6.24 -16.92 -14.67
CA ASP A 45 6.37 -16.93 -16.12
C ASP A 45 5.10 -17.51 -16.78
N LYS A 46 4.79 -17.03 -17.97
CA LYS A 46 3.58 -17.42 -18.69
C LYS A 46 3.54 -18.93 -19.06
N SER A 47 4.68 -19.63 -19.06
CA SER A 47 4.75 -21.07 -19.28
C SER A 47 4.14 -21.90 -18.15
N ILE A 48 4.06 -21.33 -16.94
CA ILE A 48 3.51 -21.99 -15.74
C ILE A 48 2.01 -21.68 -15.64
N SER A 49 1.17 -22.68 -15.91
CA SER A 49 -0.28 -22.50 -15.95
C SER A 49 -1.00 -22.77 -14.62
N SER A 50 -0.34 -23.44 -13.68
CA SER A 50 -0.93 -23.83 -12.40
C SER A 50 0.06 -23.69 -11.26
N ALA A 51 -0.41 -23.26 -10.11
CA ALA A 51 0.35 -23.19 -8.87
C ALA A 51 -0.51 -23.53 -7.66
N LYS A 52 0.15 -23.99 -6.59
CA LYS A 52 -0.49 -24.28 -5.30
C LYS A 52 -0.09 -23.23 -4.29
N ILE A 53 -1.02 -22.81 -3.45
CA ILE A 53 -0.70 -22.16 -2.19
C ILE A 53 -0.84 -23.17 -1.06
N GLU A 54 0.17 -23.27 -0.23
CA GLU A 54 0.17 -24.06 1.00
C GLU A 54 0.26 -23.09 2.18
N PHE A 55 -0.65 -23.21 3.16
CA PHE A 55 -0.69 -22.30 4.30
C PHE A 55 -1.11 -23.01 5.58
N THR A 56 -0.55 -22.59 6.69
CA THR A 56 -0.83 -23.09 8.04
C THR A 56 -0.47 -22.07 9.11
N THR A 57 -0.77 -22.32 10.36
CA THR A 57 -0.33 -21.45 11.46
C THR A 57 1.16 -21.62 11.73
N VAL A 58 1.85 -20.58 12.20
CA VAL A 58 3.29 -20.69 12.54
C VAL A 58 3.63 -21.74 13.59
N ARG A 59 2.63 -22.17 14.39
CA ARG A 59 2.79 -23.24 15.38
C ARG A 59 2.98 -24.63 14.76
N ASP A 60 2.51 -24.81 13.53
CA ASP A 60 2.71 -26.04 12.77
C ASP A 60 4.06 -25.97 12.03
N SER A 61 5.15 -26.22 12.77
CA SER A 61 6.53 -26.10 12.25
C SER A 61 6.78 -26.93 10.99
N ASN A 62 6.20 -28.12 10.93
CA ASN A 62 6.47 -29.15 9.91
C ASN A 62 5.40 -29.19 8.79
N TRP A 63 4.52 -28.21 8.71
CA TRP A 63 3.45 -28.14 7.70
C TRP A 63 2.48 -29.35 7.69
N LYS A 64 2.41 -30.09 8.82
CA LYS A 64 1.62 -31.33 8.93
C LYS A 64 0.12 -31.09 8.75
N ASN A 65 -0.37 -29.92 9.17
CA ASN A 65 -1.78 -29.53 9.09
C ASN A 65 -1.99 -28.42 8.06
N ALA A 66 -1.09 -28.31 7.11
CA ALA A 66 -1.20 -27.30 6.08
C ALA A 66 -2.41 -27.55 5.17
N MET A 67 -3.11 -26.46 4.86
CA MET A 67 -4.16 -26.45 3.85
C MET A 67 -3.53 -26.14 2.50
N VAL A 68 -3.98 -26.84 1.47
CA VAL A 68 -3.48 -26.66 0.09
C VAL A 68 -4.65 -26.26 -0.80
N LYS A 69 -4.43 -25.23 -1.62
CA LYS A 69 -5.37 -24.83 -2.68
C LYS A 69 -4.61 -24.69 -4.00
N ILE A 70 -5.25 -25.09 -5.09
CA ILE A 70 -4.68 -25.03 -6.44
C ILE A 70 -5.39 -23.91 -7.20
N PHE A 71 -4.61 -23.15 -7.95
CA PHE A 71 -5.08 -22.04 -8.79
C PHE A 71 -4.50 -22.17 -10.18
N ASN A 72 -5.28 -21.79 -11.18
CA ASN A 72 -4.83 -21.61 -12.54
C ASN A 72 -4.37 -20.17 -12.72
N GLY A 73 -3.26 -19.97 -13.42
CA GLY A 73 -2.76 -18.66 -13.76
C GLY A 73 -3.54 -18.05 -14.92
N GLU A 74 -3.81 -16.77 -14.84
CA GLU A 74 -4.40 -15.99 -15.92
C GLU A 74 -3.33 -15.12 -16.58
N TYR A 75 -3.22 -15.19 -17.90
CA TYR A 75 -2.27 -14.35 -18.62
C TYR A 75 -2.59 -12.87 -18.39
N CYS A 76 -1.61 -12.14 -17.86
CA CYS A 76 -1.74 -10.72 -17.55
C CYS A 76 -1.25 -9.88 -18.73
N ALA A 77 -2.18 -9.23 -19.42
CA ALA A 77 -1.89 -8.31 -20.53
C ALA A 77 -2.00 -6.82 -20.10
N THR A 78 -2.06 -6.56 -18.81
CA THR A 78 -2.30 -5.20 -18.27
C THR A 78 -1.09 -4.30 -18.42
N TYR A 79 0.09 -4.79 -18.08
CA TYR A 79 1.30 -3.96 -17.98
C TYR A 79 1.95 -3.72 -19.34
N ASP A 80 2.62 -2.56 -19.48
CA ASP A 80 3.22 -2.13 -20.74
C ASP A 80 4.66 -2.60 -20.91
N SER A 81 5.41 -2.83 -19.84
CA SER A 81 6.83 -3.13 -19.95
C SER A 81 7.46 -3.81 -18.74
N LEU A 82 8.56 -4.53 -19.01
CA LEU A 82 9.57 -4.94 -18.05
C LEU A 82 10.82 -4.07 -18.25
N TYR A 83 11.40 -3.60 -17.16
CA TYR A 83 12.67 -2.92 -17.18
C TYR A 83 13.82 -3.89 -16.93
N SER A 84 14.86 -3.79 -17.75
CA SER A 84 16.14 -4.41 -17.50
C SER A 84 17.29 -3.47 -17.88
N LYS A 85 18.50 -3.77 -17.38
CA LYS A 85 19.70 -3.05 -17.75
C LYS A 85 20.57 -3.95 -18.61
N ARG A 86 20.92 -3.49 -19.80
CA ARG A 86 21.83 -4.21 -20.68
C ARG A 86 23.26 -4.23 -20.14
N PRO A 87 24.11 -5.17 -20.55
CA PRO A 87 25.53 -5.18 -20.19
C PRO A 87 26.28 -3.91 -20.57
N ASP A 88 25.84 -3.19 -21.62
CA ASP A 88 26.38 -1.89 -22.05
C ASP A 88 25.92 -0.70 -21.16
N GLY A 89 25.15 -0.98 -20.12
CA GLY A 89 24.64 0.00 -19.18
C GLY A 89 23.40 0.77 -19.64
N LYS A 90 22.88 0.49 -20.84
CA LYS A 90 21.66 1.14 -21.36
C LYS A 90 20.40 0.50 -20.77
N ASN A 91 19.40 1.33 -20.55
CA ASN A 91 18.07 0.87 -20.16
C ASN A 91 17.41 0.13 -21.33
N PHE A 92 16.73 -0.96 -21.01
CA PHE A 92 15.99 -1.76 -21.96
C PHE A 92 14.61 -2.07 -21.41
N TYR A 93 13.62 -2.09 -22.28
CA TYR A 93 12.23 -2.41 -21.94
C TYR A 93 11.73 -3.46 -22.90
N GLU A 94 11.04 -4.46 -22.37
CA GLU A 94 10.46 -5.57 -23.14
C GLU A 94 9.01 -5.83 -22.69
N ASP A 95 8.27 -6.61 -23.49
CA ASP A 95 6.89 -6.96 -23.19
C ASP A 95 6.79 -7.86 -21.96
N VAL A 96 5.76 -7.61 -21.16
CA VAL A 96 5.44 -8.41 -19.97
C VAL A 96 4.81 -9.75 -20.41
N LYS A 97 5.34 -10.86 -19.92
CA LYS A 97 4.89 -12.23 -20.22
C LYS A 97 4.71 -13.03 -18.93
N ILE A 98 3.70 -12.72 -18.17
CA ILE A 98 3.42 -13.35 -16.87
C ILE A 98 2.00 -13.89 -16.79
N ASN A 99 1.83 -14.92 -15.97
CA ASN A 99 0.54 -15.33 -15.43
C ASN A 99 0.38 -14.76 -14.02
N LYS A 100 -0.81 -14.23 -13.73
CA LYS A 100 -1.20 -13.75 -12.40
C LYS A 100 -2.13 -14.75 -11.73
N TYR A 101 -2.02 -14.81 -10.41
CA TYR A 101 -2.82 -15.66 -9.55
C TYR A 101 -3.38 -14.84 -8.40
N ASN A 102 -4.65 -15.03 -8.08
CA ASN A 102 -5.31 -14.38 -6.96
C ASN A 102 -6.02 -15.44 -6.11
N ALA A 103 -5.55 -15.63 -4.90
CA ALA A 103 -6.10 -16.57 -3.94
C ALA A 103 -6.90 -15.83 -2.87
N HIS A 104 -8.21 -16.06 -2.82
CA HIS A 104 -9.07 -15.59 -1.74
C HIS A 104 -9.23 -16.68 -0.69
N ILE A 105 -8.54 -16.52 0.45
CA ILE A 105 -8.52 -17.51 1.52
C ILE A 105 -9.55 -17.12 2.58
N HIS A 106 -10.43 -18.04 2.93
CA HIS A 106 -11.48 -17.89 3.92
C HIS A 106 -11.42 -18.98 5.00
N GLY A 107 -12.16 -18.80 6.09
CA GLY A 107 -12.25 -19.79 7.18
C GLY A 107 -11.04 -19.77 8.12
N LEU A 108 -10.27 -18.69 8.10
CA LEU A 108 -9.12 -18.53 8.98
C LEU A 108 -9.54 -18.27 10.42
N LYS A 109 -8.67 -18.64 11.38
CA LYS A 109 -8.83 -18.31 12.79
C LYS A 109 -8.43 -16.86 13.03
N LYS A 110 -9.23 -16.13 13.81
CA LYS A 110 -8.94 -14.74 14.21
C LYS A 110 -7.68 -14.64 15.07
N ASN A 111 -7.03 -13.48 15.04
CA ASN A 111 -5.86 -13.15 15.85
C ASN A 111 -4.76 -14.22 15.77
N THR A 112 -4.46 -14.70 14.57
CA THR A 112 -3.56 -15.83 14.35
C THR A 112 -2.52 -15.46 13.30
N LEU A 113 -1.25 -15.73 13.60
CA LEU A 113 -0.15 -15.61 12.65
C LEU A 113 -0.09 -16.88 11.80
N TYR A 114 -0.20 -16.69 10.48
CA TYR A 114 -0.10 -17.73 9.48
C TYR A 114 1.23 -17.61 8.72
N LYS A 115 1.71 -18.73 8.23
CA LYS A 115 2.77 -18.84 7.24
C LYS A 115 2.22 -19.49 5.98
N TYR A 116 2.76 -19.11 4.83
CA TYR A 116 2.36 -19.67 3.53
C TYR A 116 3.54 -19.69 2.57
N ARG A 117 3.42 -20.51 1.53
CA ARG A 117 4.36 -20.58 0.41
C ARG A 117 3.60 -20.95 -0.85
N ILE A 118 4.17 -20.58 -1.98
CA ILE A 118 3.66 -20.92 -3.32
C ILE A 118 4.51 -22.06 -3.87
N ILE A 119 3.87 -23.01 -4.52
CA ILE A 119 4.52 -24.21 -5.08
C ILE A 119 4.02 -24.37 -6.52
N THR A 120 4.94 -24.46 -7.46
CA THR A 120 4.73 -24.87 -8.85
C THR A 120 5.32 -26.27 -9.06
N GLU A 121 5.27 -26.80 -10.28
CA GLU A 121 5.96 -28.05 -10.62
C GLU A 121 7.49 -27.90 -10.57
N GLU A 122 7.99 -26.66 -10.76
CA GLU A 122 9.40 -26.36 -10.93
C GLU A 122 10.05 -25.78 -9.68
N ASP A 123 9.27 -25.12 -8.81
CA ASP A 123 9.83 -24.28 -7.74
C ASP A 123 8.92 -24.20 -6.49
N THR A 124 9.52 -23.80 -5.39
CA THR A 124 8.81 -23.48 -4.14
C THR A 124 9.34 -22.14 -3.61
N SER A 125 8.45 -21.20 -3.39
CA SER A 125 8.83 -19.88 -2.87
C SER A 125 9.38 -19.94 -1.44
N ASP A 126 10.04 -18.87 -1.04
CA ASP A 126 10.28 -18.59 0.38
C ASP A 126 8.97 -18.60 1.18
N VAL A 127 9.12 -18.73 2.50
CA VAL A 127 7.99 -18.68 3.43
C VAL A 127 7.62 -17.24 3.70
N HIS A 128 6.35 -16.94 3.51
CA HIS A 128 5.74 -15.64 3.77
C HIS A 128 4.78 -15.71 4.97
N TYR A 129 4.43 -14.57 5.52
CA TYR A 129 3.63 -14.47 6.73
C TYR A 129 2.51 -13.43 6.59
N PHE A 130 1.42 -13.67 7.29
CA PHE A 130 0.39 -12.68 7.54
C PHE A 130 -0.31 -12.95 8.88
N LYS A 131 -0.88 -11.92 9.49
CA LYS A 131 -1.66 -12.04 10.72
C LYS A 131 -3.11 -11.66 10.48
N THR A 132 -4.03 -12.55 10.86
CA THR A 132 -5.46 -12.23 10.86
C THR A 132 -5.78 -11.28 12.01
N SER A 133 -6.72 -10.36 11.80
CA SER A 133 -7.17 -9.45 12.84
C SER A 133 -8.03 -10.15 13.91
N GLY A 134 -8.43 -9.40 14.93
CA GLY A 134 -9.31 -9.90 16.00
C GLY A 134 -8.83 -9.60 17.40
N SER A 135 -7.64 -9.00 17.56
CA SER A 135 -7.24 -8.32 18.78
C SER A 135 -7.92 -6.95 18.87
N LYS A 136 -8.21 -6.49 20.09
CA LYS A 136 -8.65 -5.11 20.35
C LYS A 136 -7.49 -4.11 20.24
N ASN A 137 -6.26 -4.61 20.41
CA ASN A 137 -5.04 -3.83 20.32
C ASN A 137 -4.21 -4.38 19.16
N TRP A 138 -3.81 -3.51 18.27
CA TRP A 138 -2.98 -3.84 17.12
C TRP A 138 -2.21 -2.61 16.63
N GLU A 139 -1.18 -2.83 15.86
CA GLU A 139 -0.27 -1.78 15.40
C GLU A 139 0.02 -1.93 13.89
N ALA A 140 0.06 -0.80 13.18
CA ALA A 140 0.35 -0.76 11.75
C ALA A 140 1.38 0.32 11.42
N CYS A 141 2.12 0.11 10.32
CA CYS A 141 2.96 1.13 9.71
C CYS A 141 2.19 1.82 8.58
N ILE A 142 2.30 3.13 8.47
CA ILE A 142 1.77 3.91 7.34
C ILE A 142 2.92 4.58 6.62
N ILE A 143 3.04 4.33 5.32
CA ILE A 143 4.03 4.93 4.41
C ILE A 143 3.35 5.50 3.18
N SER A 144 4.04 6.36 2.42
CA SER A 144 3.51 6.99 1.22
C SER A 144 4.60 7.44 0.27
N ASP A 145 4.26 7.59 -1.01
CA ASP A 145 4.98 8.40 -2.00
C ASP A 145 6.47 8.05 -2.16
N PHE A 146 6.85 6.79 -2.13
CA PHE A 146 8.26 6.42 -2.28
C PHE A 146 8.67 6.06 -3.71
N HIS A 147 7.75 5.95 -4.66
CA HIS A 147 7.99 5.85 -6.09
C HIS A 147 9.07 4.82 -6.45
N ALA A 148 8.87 3.55 -6.08
CA ALA A 148 9.79 2.46 -6.40
C ALA A 148 10.17 2.51 -7.89
N TYR A 149 11.47 2.59 -8.16
CA TYR A 149 12.04 2.77 -9.48
C TYR A 149 13.33 1.98 -9.59
N ALA A 150 13.32 0.87 -10.30
CA ALA A 150 14.46 -0.04 -10.36
C ALA A 150 15.83 0.64 -10.65
N PRO A 151 15.93 1.65 -11.57
CA PRO A 151 17.18 2.37 -11.76
C PRO A 151 17.68 3.15 -10.54
N LEU A 152 16.79 3.49 -9.62
CA LEU A 152 17.07 4.25 -8.39
C LEU A 152 16.60 3.45 -7.16
N TYR A 153 17.17 2.26 -6.99
CA TYR A 153 16.78 1.33 -5.92
C TYR A 153 16.83 1.93 -4.51
N HIS A 154 17.65 2.95 -4.29
CA HIS A 154 17.72 3.65 -3.01
C HIS A 154 16.37 4.22 -2.52
N ARG A 155 15.41 4.48 -3.42
CA ARG A 155 14.04 4.91 -3.05
C ARG A 155 13.31 3.78 -2.32
N THR A 156 13.25 2.60 -2.93
CA THR A 156 12.67 1.41 -2.30
C THR A 156 13.36 1.11 -0.98
N LYS A 157 14.71 1.11 -0.98
CA LYS A 157 15.49 0.88 0.23
C LYS A 157 15.14 1.88 1.34
N SER A 158 15.04 3.17 1.04
CA SER A 158 14.69 4.20 2.02
C SER A 158 13.33 3.93 2.66
N ALA A 159 12.30 3.58 1.85
CA ALA A 159 10.98 3.24 2.35
C ALA A 159 11.01 1.98 3.24
N MET A 160 11.76 0.94 2.84
CA MET A 160 11.91 -0.28 3.65
C MET A 160 12.65 -0.01 4.97
N ASP A 161 13.67 0.85 4.95
CA ASP A 161 14.38 1.30 6.17
C ASP A 161 13.42 2.07 7.10
N MET A 162 12.49 2.86 6.56
CA MET A 162 11.45 3.54 7.36
C MET A 162 10.48 2.54 8.00
N ILE A 163 10.07 1.48 7.30
CA ILE A 163 9.28 0.41 7.92
C ILE A 163 10.07 -0.23 9.07
N GLY A 164 11.35 -0.53 8.86
CA GLY A 164 12.23 -1.06 9.91
C GLY A 164 12.38 -0.12 11.12
N THR A 165 12.28 1.19 10.92
CA THR A 165 12.24 2.18 12.01
C THR A 165 10.94 2.08 12.80
N VAL A 166 9.80 1.96 12.10
CA VAL A 166 8.49 1.77 12.76
C VAL A 166 8.42 0.41 13.45
N GLU A 167 8.99 -0.66 12.88
CA GLU A 167 9.07 -1.99 13.51
C GLU A 167 9.78 -1.93 14.88
N LYS A 168 10.90 -1.19 14.95
CA LYS A 168 11.64 -1.02 16.21
C LYS A 168 10.87 -0.24 17.26
N TYR A 169 10.01 0.68 16.83
CA TYR A 169 9.15 1.47 17.70
C TYR A 169 7.90 0.70 18.16
N SER A 170 7.38 -0.18 17.32
CA SER A 170 6.17 -0.98 17.54
C SER A 170 6.40 -2.23 18.41
N ASN A 171 5.31 -2.86 18.90
CA ASN A 171 5.40 -4.08 19.70
C ASN A 171 4.15 -4.97 19.56
N PRO A 172 4.12 -5.94 18.67
CA PRO A 172 4.72 -6.04 17.36
C PRO A 172 3.91 -5.28 16.29
N LEU A 173 4.52 -5.05 15.11
CA LEU A 173 3.81 -4.56 13.94
C LEU A 173 2.94 -5.68 13.34
N ASP A 174 1.68 -5.37 13.03
CA ASP A 174 0.73 -6.35 12.49
C ASP A 174 0.60 -6.30 10.98
N TRP A 175 0.65 -5.10 10.35
CA TRP A 175 0.47 -4.90 8.92
C TRP A 175 0.97 -3.53 8.44
N VAL A 176 0.98 -3.30 7.13
CA VAL A 176 1.45 -2.05 6.50
C VAL A 176 0.34 -1.44 5.64
N LEU A 177 0.16 -0.12 5.73
CA LEU A 177 -0.68 0.70 4.88
C LEU A 177 0.18 1.62 4.02
N HIS A 178 -0.08 1.68 2.71
CA HIS A 178 0.48 2.73 1.86
C HIS A 178 -0.59 3.67 1.33
N LEU A 179 -0.25 4.95 1.19
CA LEU A 179 -1.16 5.99 0.75
C LEU A 179 -0.90 6.43 -0.71
N GLY A 180 -0.52 5.48 -1.56
CA GLY A 180 -0.33 5.64 -2.99
C GLY A 180 1.10 6.02 -3.41
N ASP A 181 1.29 6.12 -4.73
CA ASP A 181 2.56 6.44 -5.39
C ASP A 181 3.72 5.55 -4.90
N ILE A 182 3.44 4.24 -4.78
CA ILE A 182 4.47 3.29 -4.38
C ILE A 182 5.39 2.88 -5.54
N THR A 183 4.92 3.01 -6.78
CA THR A 183 5.74 2.85 -7.97
C THR A 183 5.91 4.18 -8.71
N ALA A 184 7.04 4.34 -9.41
CA ALA A 184 7.27 5.52 -10.25
C ALA A 184 6.43 5.49 -11.55
N TRP A 185 6.18 4.29 -12.07
CA TRP A 185 5.30 4.02 -13.23
C TRP A 185 4.65 2.64 -13.04
N GLY A 186 3.36 2.64 -12.71
CA GLY A 186 2.62 1.40 -12.49
C GLY A 186 2.57 0.47 -13.69
N GLY A 187 2.65 1.01 -14.92
CA GLY A 187 2.74 0.22 -16.15
C GLY A 187 4.03 -0.60 -16.28
N CYS A 188 5.11 -0.24 -15.59
CA CYS A 188 6.35 -0.99 -15.60
C CYS A 188 6.34 -2.10 -14.54
N TYR A 189 6.02 -3.32 -14.94
CA TYR A 189 5.84 -4.45 -14.01
C TYR A 189 7.08 -4.76 -13.16
N SER A 190 8.29 -4.55 -13.69
CA SER A 190 9.52 -4.78 -12.93
C SER A 190 9.61 -3.96 -11.65
N PHE A 191 8.92 -2.80 -11.58
CA PHE A 191 8.92 -1.98 -10.37
C PHE A 191 8.09 -2.64 -9.27
N TRP A 192 6.94 -3.22 -9.61
CA TRP A 192 6.15 -4.05 -8.70
C TRP A 192 6.91 -5.31 -8.28
N GLN A 193 7.55 -5.99 -9.24
CA GLN A 193 8.33 -7.20 -8.97
C GLN A 193 9.46 -6.93 -7.99
N ASN A 194 10.25 -5.88 -8.21
CA ASN A 194 11.34 -5.50 -7.33
C ASN A 194 10.83 -5.08 -5.94
N LEU A 195 9.72 -4.38 -5.90
CA LEU A 195 9.10 -3.97 -4.64
C LEU A 195 8.63 -5.18 -3.83
N TYR A 196 7.91 -6.12 -4.45
CA TYR A 196 7.37 -7.30 -3.76
C TYR A 196 8.43 -8.33 -3.39
N SER A 197 9.68 -8.18 -3.84
CA SER A 197 10.80 -8.99 -3.37
C SER A 197 11.37 -8.51 -2.02
N GLU A 198 10.95 -7.33 -1.54
CA GLU A 198 11.43 -6.77 -0.28
C GLU A 198 10.85 -7.50 0.94
N LYS A 199 11.67 -7.65 1.98
CA LYS A 199 11.33 -8.40 3.19
C LYS A 199 10.01 -8.01 3.86
N PRO A 200 9.59 -6.73 3.96
CA PRO A 200 8.29 -6.40 4.54
C PRO A 200 7.09 -7.00 3.81
N PHE A 201 7.19 -7.25 2.49
CA PHE A 201 6.14 -7.97 1.74
C PHE A 201 6.07 -9.45 2.07
N HIS A 202 7.16 -10.04 2.56
CA HIS A 202 7.16 -11.41 3.05
C HIS A 202 6.55 -11.54 4.45
N ASN A 203 6.61 -10.49 5.26
CA ASN A 203 6.29 -10.54 6.67
C ASN A 203 4.89 -10.01 7.02
N TYR A 204 4.31 -9.16 6.17
CA TYR A 204 3.09 -8.43 6.49
C TYR A 204 2.04 -8.49 5.39
N MET A 205 0.78 -8.36 5.80
CA MET A 205 -0.30 -7.95 4.93
C MET A 205 -0.10 -6.46 4.56
N TRP A 206 -0.37 -6.13 3.30
CA TRP A 206 -0.32 -4.78 2.78
C TRP A 206 -1.67 -4.33 2.27
N ALA A 207 -2.17 -3.20 2.79
CA ALA A 207 -3.28 -2.48 2.22
C ALA A 207 -2.79 -1.17 1.59
N GLY A 208 -3.49 -0.64 0.59
CA GLY A 208 -3.05 0.59 -0.01
C GLY A 208 -4.10 1.26 -0.89
N VAL A 209 -3.89 2.52 -1.19
CA VAL A 209 -4.64 3.28 -2.18
C VAL A 209 -3.84 3.45 -3.45
N ASN A 210 -4.56 3.64 -4.55
CA ASN A 210 -4.00 3.91 -5.85
C ASN A 210 -3.50 5.37 -5.92
N GLY A 211 -2.23 5.56 -6.27
CA GLY A 211 -1.67 6.88 -6.54
C GLY A 211 -1.66 7.20 -8.05
N ASN A 212 -1.44 8.46 -8.41
CA ASN A 212 -1.40 8.83 -9.83
C ASN A 212 -0.20 8.19 -10.56
N HIS A 213 0.95 8.02 -9.89
CA HIS A 213 2.11 7.33 -10.47
C HIS A 213 1.86 5.83 -10.65
N ASP A 214 1.06 5.22 -9.80
CA ASP A 214 0.70 3.79 -9.91
C ASP A 214 -0.15 3.50 -11.17
N ASN A 215 -0.71 4.53 -11.81
CA ASN A 215 -1.48 4.46 -13.05
C ASN A 215 -0.69 4.82 -14.31
N MET A 216 0.53 5.35 -14.16
CA MET A 216 1.29 5.89 -15.27
C MET A 216 2.00 4.80 -16.07
N THR A 217 2.01 5.00 -17.39
CA THR A 217 3.00 4.38 -18.27
C THR A 217 4.27 5.26 -18.32
N ARG A 218 5.37 4.69 -18.76
CA ARG A 218 6.64 5.40 -18.98
C ARG A 218 6.51 6.65 -19.85
N THR A 219 5.56 6.65 -20.78
CA THR A 219 5.33 7.73 -21.74
C THR A 219 4.14 8.62 -21.42
N ASN A 220 3.46 8.38 -20.28
CA ASN A 220 2.17 9.00 -19.93
C ASN A 220 1.05 8.80 -20.99
N LYS A 221 1.17 7.75 -21.79
CA LYS A 221 0.15 7.37 -22.78
C LYS A 221 -0.44 6.02 -22.38
N GLY A 222 -1.77 5.93 -22.29
CA GLY A 222 -2.45 4.71 -21.87
C GLY A 222 -2.42 4.45 -20.36
N ASN A 223 -2.37 5.53 -19.56
CA ASN A 223 -2.50 5.45 -18.11
C ASN A 223 -3.80 4.75 -17.72
N THR A 224 -3.76 3.87 -16.72
CA THR A 224 -4.93 3.11 -16.29
C THR A 224 -4.81 2.60 -14.85
N ASN A 225 -5.94 2.63 -14.12
CA ASN A 225 -6.06 2.06 -12.77
C ASN A 225 -5.80 0.54 -12.73
N LYS A 226 -5.81 -0.13 -13.89
CA LYS A 226 -5.57 -1.58 -13.97
C LYS A 226 -4.18 -1.98 -13.47
N PHE A 227 -3.18 -1.11 -13.62
CA PHE A 227 -1.84 -1.39 -13.11
C PHE A 227 -1.84 -1.64 -11.60
N PHE A 228 -2.51 -0.76 -10.84
CA PHE A 228 -2.67 -0.92 -9.41
C PHE A 228 -3.57 -2.13 -9.07
N ARG A 229 -4.74 -2.24 -9.72
CA ARG A 229 -5.70 -3.32 -9.45
C ARG A 229 -5.07 -4.70 -9.61
N ASP A 230 -4.28 -4.88 -10.67
CA ASP A 230 -3.72 -6.18 -11.03
C ASP A 230 -2.37 -6.44 -10.34
N ALA A 231 -1.83 -5.46 -9.58
CA ALA A 231 -0.59 -5.63 -8.81
C ALA A 231 -0.78 -6.49 -7.55
N ALA A 232 -1.96 -6.42 -6.90
CA ALA A 232 -2.29 -7.15 -5.68
C ALA A 232 -3.76 -7.63 -5.71
N ALA A 233 -4.12 -8.56 -4.83
CA ALA A 233 -5.47 -9.10 -4.74
C ALA A 233 -6.34 -8.32 -3.74
N TYR A 234 -6.62 -7.05 -4.00
CA TYR A 234 -7.49 -6.27 -3.14
C TYR A 234 -8.96 -6.74 -3.19
N PRO A 235 -9.79 -6.44 -2.16
CA PRO A 235 -11.20 -6.79 -2.17
C PRO A 235 -11.95 -6.23 -3.39
N LEU A 236 -12.80 -7.04 -4.01
CA LEU A 236 -13.60 -6.65 -5.18
C LEU A 236 -14.98 -6.11 -4.73
N ASN A 237 -15.02 -5.28 -3.69
CA ASN A 237 -16.22 -4.73 -3.08
C ASN A 237 -16.38 -3.21 -3.26
N GLY A 238 -15.66 -2.64 -4.22
CA GLY A 238 -15.84 -1.28 -4.70
C GLY A 238 -17.15 -1.07 -5.44
N TYR A 239 -17.36 0.12 -6.00
CA TYR A 239 -18.48 0.36 -6.91
C TYR A 239 -18.12 -0.04 -8.35
N GLU A 240 -19.13 -0.08 -9.22
CA GLU A 240 -18.96 -0.49 -10.62
C GLU A 240 -17.88 0.36 -11.33
N GLY A 241 -16.94 -0.31 -11.99
CA GLY A 241 -15.79 0.29 -12.67
C GLY A 241 -14.57 0.47 -11.78
N GLU A 242 -14.70 0.36 -10.45
CA GLU A 242 -13.62 0.59 -9.48
C GLU A 242 -13.32 -0.62 -8.56
N LEU A 243 -13.77 -1.83 -8.96
CA LEU A 243 -13.53 -3.06 -8.19
C LEU A 243 -12.02 -3.33 -8.06
N GLY A 244 -11.55 -3.51 -6.82
CA GLY A 244 -10.13 -3.75 -6.51
C GLY A 244 -9.23 -2.50 -6.58
N VAL A 245 -9.81 -1.33 -6.87
CA VAL A 245 -9.16 -0.02 -6.83
C VAL A 245 -9.75 0.83 -5.72
N CYS A 246 -11.10 0.99 -5.72
CA CYS A 246 -11.85 1.33 -4.51
C CYS A 246 -12.25 0.03 -3.81
N TYR A 247 -12.05 -0.02 -2.50
CA TYR A 247 -12.47 -1.17 -1.70
C TYR A 247 -12.54 -0.80 -0.22
N PHE A 248 -13.18 -1.67 0.56
CA PHE A 248 -13.15 -1.56 2.01
C PHE A 248 -12.75 -2.89 2.66
N PHE A 249 -12.26 -2.79 3.88
CA PHE A 249 -11.99 -3.94 4.71
C PHE A 249 -12.11 -3.58 6.19
N LYS A 250 -12.30 -4.61 7.03
CA LYS A 250 -12.29 -4.46 8.48
C LYS A 250 -11.02 -5.07 9.08
N TYR A 251 -10.33 -4.29 9.90
CA TYR A 251 -9.24 -4.78 10.74
C TYR A 251 -9.57 -4.51 12.22
N GLY A 252 -9.89 -5.56 12.98
CA GLY A 252 -10.44 -5.39 14.33
C GLY A 252 -11.76 -4.60 14.32
N ASP A 253 -11.82 -3.54 15.14
CA ASP A 253 -12.99 -2.66 15.26
C ASP A 253 -12.91 -1.43 14.33
N VAL A 254 -12.04 -1.46 13.34
CA VAL A 254 -11.83 -0.37 12.37
C VAL A 254 -12.32 -0.78 10.99
N LEU A 255 -13.14 0.07 10.38
CA LEU A 255 -13.51 0.02 8.97
C LEU A 255 -12.55 0.94 8.20
N PHE A 256 -11.79 0.38 7.28
CA PHE A 256 -10.96 1.11 6.32
C PHE A 256 -11.70 1.21 4.98
N ILE A 257 -11.78 2.42 4.43
CA ILE A 257 -12.41 2.72 3.14
C ILE A 257 -11.32 3.32 2.25
N MET A 258 -10.99 2.62 1.17
CA MET A 258 -9.90 2.96 0.25
C MET A 258 -10.49 3.58 -1.01
N LEU A 259 -10.14 4.83 -1.30
CA LEU A 259 -10.67 5.61 -2.41
C LEU A 259 -9.64 5.77 -3.53
N ASN A 260 -10.11 5.86 -4.75
CA ASN A 260 -9.31 6.15 -5.93
C ASN A 260 -9.58 7.58 -6.45
N ASN A 261 -8.63 8.48 -6.29
CA ASN A 261 -8.78 9.87 -6.72
C ASN A 261 -8.88 10.02 -8.24
N GLU A 262 -8.28 9.11 -9.03
CA GLU A 262 -8.24 9.25 -10.48
C GLU A 262 -9.64 9.22 -11.12
N ASN A 263 -10.55 8.41 -10.59
CA ASN A 263 -11.94 8.40 -11.06
C ASN A 263 -12.78 9.55 -10.48
N MET A 264 -12.43 10.04 -9.30
CA MET A 264 -13.13 11.14 -8.63
C MET A 264 -12.76 12.55 -9.17
N ARG A 265 -11.96 12.65 -10.21
CA ARG A 265 -11.68 13.92 -10.89
C ARG A 265 -12.91 14.48 -11.58
N SER A 266 -13.82 13.63 -12.05
CA SER A 266 -15.13 14.03 -12.58
C SER A 266 -16.17 14.14 -11.46
N GLU A 267 -17.16 15.02 -11.63
CA GLU A 267 -18.26 15.14 -10.66
C GLU A 267 -19.09 13.86 -10.58
N GLU A 268 -19.31 13.17 -11.71
CA GLU A 268 -20.00 11.87 -11.74
C GLU A 268 -19.22 10.81 -10.94
N GLY A 269 -17.91 10.73 -11.13
CA GLY A 269 -17.06 9.79 -10.38
C GLY A 269 -17.06 10.09 -8.88
N LEU A 270 -17.00 11.38 -8.51
CA LEU A 270 -17.10 11.79 -7.12
C LEU A 270 -18.44 11.40 -6.50
N GLN A 271 -19.56 11.67 -7.19
CA GLN A 271 -20.89 11.32 -6.70
C GLN A 271 -21.02 9.81 -6.48
N LYS A 272 -20.59 8.98 -7.43
CA LYS A 272 -20.59 7.51 -7.30
C LYS A 272 -19.76 7.06 -6.10
N ALA A 273 -18.59 7.64 -5.90
CA ALA A 273 -17.75 7.34 -4.74
C ALA A 273 -18.44 7.72 -3.43
N GLN A 274 -19.05 8.89 -3.34
CA GLN A 274 -19.78 9.35 -2.15
C GLN A 274 -20.98 8.46 -1.82
N GLU A 275 -21.77 8.05 -2.80
CA GLU A 275 -22.90 7.13 -2.63
C GLU A 275 -22.42 5.76 -2.15
N TRP A 276 -21.32 5.27 -2.70
CA TRP A 276 -20.70 4.03 -2.26
C TRP A 276 -20.21 4.10 -0.82
N VAL A 277 -19.53 5.18 -0.43
CA VAL A 277 -19.07 5.40 0.97
C VAL A 277 -20.24 5.43 1.94
N LYS A 278 -21.34 6.10 1.60
CA LYS A 278 -22.60 6.11 2.41
C LYS A 278 -23.08 4.68 2.66
N ARG A 279 -23.20 3.89 1.60
CA ARG A 279 -23.64 2.49 1.69
C ARG A 279 -22.68 1.66 2.53
N VAL A 280 -21.37 1.73 2.27
CA VAL A 280 -20.36 0.98 3.00
C VAL A 280 -20.42 1.27 4.51
N VAL A 281 -20.54 2.54 4.90
CA VAL A 281 -20.64 2.93 6.31
C VAL A 281 -21.93 2.44 6.95
N ALA A 282 -23.05 2.50 6.23
CA ALA A 282 -24.34 2.03 6.73
C ALA A 282 -24.35 0.49 6.96
N GLU A 283 -23.79 -0.27 6.04
CA GLU A 283 -23.79 -1.74 6.07
C GLU A 283 -22.68 -2.31 6.97
N ASN A 284 -21.67 -1.51 7.31
CA ASN A 284 -20.48 -1.95 8.03
C ASN A 284 -20.25 -1.17 9.33
N PRO A 285 -21.09 -1.33 10.37
CA PRO A 285 -20.89 -0.66 11.63
C PRO A 285 -19.51 -0.98 12.20
N ALA A 286 -18.80 0.06 12.64
CA ALA A 286 -17.47 -0.03 13.21
C ALA A 286 -17.26 1.08 14.23
N LYS A 287 -16.39 0.82 15.20
CA LYS A 287 -16.03 1.79 16.23
C LYS A 287 -15.28 2.98 15.67
N TYR A 288 -14.37 2.71 14.74
CA TYR A 288 -13.61 3.70 14.01
C TYR A 288 -13.85 3.53 12.52
N LYS A 289 -13.94 4.63 11.82
CA LYS A 289 -14.06 4.69 10.37
C LYS A 289 -12.91 5.51 9.82
N VAL A 290 -12.07 4.89 9.03
CA VAL A 290 -10.88 5.50 8.45
C VAL A 290 -11.06 5.54 6.94
N VAL A 291 -10.98 6.73 6.36
CA VAL A 291 -10.96 6.92 4.90
C VAL A 291 -9.52 7.18 4.47
N CYS A 292 -9.08 6.47 3.44
CA CYS A 292 -7.76 6.63 2.87
C CYS A 292 -7.89 6.98 1.38
N GLU A 293 -7.17 7.99 0.95
CA GLU A 293 -7.02 8.35 -0.45
C GLU A 293 -5.59 8.82 -0.72
N HIS A 294 -5.24 9.03 -1.99
CA HIS A 294 -3.90 9.47 -2.32
C HIS A 294 -3.77 10.98 -2.28
N TYR A 295 -4.71 11.73 -2.91
CA TYR A 295 -4.60 13.18 -3.03
C TYR A 295 -4.83 13.87 -1.68
N GLN A 296 -4.06 14.94 -1.48
CA GLN A 296 -4.01 15.72 -0.26
C GLN A 296 -5.35 16.34 0.15
N TRP A 297 -5.57 16.42 1.45
CA TRP A 297 -6.76 17.07 1.99
C TRP A 297 -6.73 18.59 1.79
N PHE A 298 -5.59 19.24 1.98
CA PHE A 298 -5.51 20.69 2.08
C PHE A 298 -4.52 21.36 1.14
N PHE A 299 -3.36 20.82 0.90
CA PHE A 299 -2.29 21.46 0.13
C PHE A 299 -2.15 20.84 -1.25
N GLY A 300 -2.81 21.43 -2.25
CA GLY A 300 -2.59 21.12 -3.64
C GLY A 300 -1.53 22.04 -4.27
N ALA A 301 -1.00 21.67 -5.40
CA ALA A 301 -0.30 22.58 -6.28
C ALA A 301 -1.24 23.75 -6.62
N ASN A 302 -0.93 24.92 -6.13
CA ASN A 302 -1.77 26.13 -6.23
C ASN A 302 -3.10 26.10 -5.43
N GLY A 303 -3.25 25.24 -4.43
CA GLY A 303 -4.44 25.16 -3.57
C GLY A 303 -5.71 24.66 -4.26
N LYS A 304 -5.61 24.19 -5.51
CA LYS A 304 -6.77 23.81 -6.32
C LYS A 304 -7.23 22.37 -6.15
N ASP A 305 -6.34 21.48 -5.69
CA ASP A 305 -6.61 20.03 -5.66
C ASP A 305 -6.91 19.49 -4.24
N SER A 306 -7.28 20.38 -3.32
CA SER A 306 -7.65 19.97 -1.97
C SER A 306 -8.94 19.16 -1.97
N GLN A 307 -8.91 17.99 -1.32
CA GLN A 307 -10.06 17.09 -1.26
C GLN A 307 -11.01 17.42 -0.13
N TYR A 308 -10.57 18.16 0.89
CA TYR A 308 -11.37 18.52 2.07
C TYR A 308 -12.75 19.10 1.72
N PRO A 309 -12.90 20.13 0.83
CA PRO A 309 -14.21 20.71 0.52
C PRO A 309 -15.18 19.74 -0.16
N ARG A 310 -14.66 18.67 -0.79
CA ARG A 310 -15.46 17.68 -1.51
C ARG A 310 -16.02 16.61 -0.60
N TRP A 311 -15.41 16.41 0.59
CA TRP A 311 -15.70 15.28 1.46
C TRP A 311 -16.16 15.65 2.87
N ASN A 312 -15.78 16.82 3.40
CA ASN A 312 -15.95 17.15 4.81
C ASN A 312 -17.40 17.03 5.30
N LYS A 313 -18.38 17.53 4.55
CA LYS A 313 -19.81 17.44 4.92
C LYS A 313 -20.25 15.99 5.06
N LEU A 314 -19.88 15.15 4.09
CA LEU A 314 -20.20 13.74 4.13
C LEU A 314 -19.50 13.03 5.28
N PHE A 315 -18.24 13.37 5.56
CA PHE A 315 -17.50 12.75 6.66
C PHE A 315 -18.12 13.12 8.03
N ASP A 316 -18.55 14.36 8.18
CA ASP A 316 -19.27 14.81 9.39
C ASP A 316 -20.60 14.05 9.57
N GLU A 317 -21.38 13.91 8.49
CA GLU A 317 -22.65 13.16 8.48
C GLU A 317 -22.44 11.67 8.85
N LEU A 318 -21.42 11.02 8.28
CA LEU A 318 -21.14 9.61 8.49
C LEU A 318 -20.36 9.32 9.77
N GLY A 319 -19.80 10.33 10.40
CA GLY A 319 -18.94 10.21 11.58
C GLY A 319 -17.64 9.48 11.25
N ILE A 320 -16.96 9.89 10.17
CA ILE A 320 -15.61 9.43 9.86
C ILE A 320 -14.68 9.93 10.96
N THR A 321 -13.85 9.03 11.51
CA THR A 321 -12.98 9.37 12.64
C THR A 321 -11.62 9.91 12.20
N LEU A 322 -11.11 9.38 11.08
CA LEU A 322 -9.78 9.70 10.56
C LEU A 322 -9.81 9.68 9.03
N ALA A 323 -9.17 10.67 8.42
CA ALA A 323 -8.97 10.75 6.98
C ALA A 323 -7.47 10.88 6.67
N LEU A 324 -6.92 9.93 5.91
CA LEU A 324 -5.49 9.81 5.58
C LEU A 324 -5.24 10.08 4.10
N ALA A 325 -4.16 10.80 3.78
CA ALA A 325 -3.74 11.10 2.42
C ALA A 325 -2.22 11.20 2.23
N GLY A 326 -1.76 11.22 0.99
CA GLY A 326 -0.36 11.38 0.55
C GLY A 326 -0.17 12.53 -0.45
N ASN A 327 0.48 12.25 -1.57
CA ASN A 327 0.67 13.04 -2.80
C ASN A 327 1.58 14.29 -2.69
N ASN A 328 1.33 15.18 -1.76
CA ASN A 328 2.11 16.42 -1.64
C ASN A 328 3.49 16.26 -1.01
N HIS A 329 3.76 15.09 -0.42
CA HIS A 329 4.99 14.79 0.34
C HIS A 329 5.22 15.75 1.52
N ILE A 330 4.15 16.26 2.10
CA ILE A 330 4.19 17.23 3.20
C ILE A 330 3.28 16.73 4.31
N TYR A 331 3.84 16.63 5.52
CA TYR A 331 3.05 16.30 6.68
C TYR A 331 2.20 17.49 7.13
N ALA A 332 0.93 17.22 7.32
CA ALA A 332 0.04 18.14 8.04
C ALA A 332 -1.04 17.35 8.76
N SER A 333 -1.38 17.76 9.97
CA SER A 333 -2.48 17.18 10.73
C SER A 333 -3.37 18.27 11.30
N THR A 334 -4.64 17.96 11.51
CA THR A 334 -5.61 18.87 12.10
C THR A 334 -5.99 18.45 13.51
N HIS A 335 -6.56 19.38 14.28
CA HIS A 335 -7.47 19.01 15.35
C HIS A 335 -8.73 18.35 14.75
N PRO A 336 -9.57 17.68 15.54
CA PRO A 336 -10.85 17.20 15.05
C PRO A 336 -11.67 18.36 14.47
N LEU A 337 -12.15 18.20 13.24
CA LEU A 337 -12.94 19.22 12.54
C LEU A 337 -14.38 18.74 12.33
N CYS A 338 -15.33 19.65 12.47
CA CYS A 338 -16.71 19.50 12.04
C CYS A 338 -17.17 20.83 11.43
N ASP A 339 -17.65 20.78 10.19
CA ASP A 339 -18.03 21.96 9.39
C ASP A 339 -16.93 23.06 9.35
N GLY A 340 -15.66 22.66 9.22
CA GLY A 340 -14.50 23.55 9.18
C GLY A 340 -14.04 24.06 10.54
N LYS A 341 -14.74 23.77 11.62
CA LYS A 341 -14.45 24.24 12.96
C LYS A 341 -13.75 23.18 13.80
N VAL A 342 -12.80 23.60 14.62
CA VAL A 342 -12.18 22.74 15.62
C VAL A 342 -13.22 22.38 16.68
N VAL A 343 -13.35 21.09 16.94
CA VAL A 343 -14.27 20.55 17.95
C VAL A 343 -13.52 19.65 18.94
N GLU A 344 -14.21 19.28 20.02
CA GLU A 344 -13.65 18.40 21.05
C GLU A 344 -13.30 16.99 20.48
N PRO A 345 -12.32 16.31 21.06
CA PRO A 345 -11.97 14.94 20.70
C PRO A 345 -13.17 13.99 20.71
N GLY A 346 -13.35 13.26 19.62
CA GLY A 346 -14.49 12.35 19.43
C GLY A 346 -15.78 13.03 18.94
N LYS A 347 -15.71 14.28 18.46
CA LYS A 347 -16.85 15.00 17.88
C LYS A 347 -16.65 15.42 16.42
N GLY A 348 -15.50 15.13 15.83
CA GLY A 348 -15.19 15.48 14.44
C GLY A 348 -14.12 14.58 13.84
N THR A 349 -13.89 14.76 12.55
CA THR A 349 -12.88 14.04 11.76
C THR A 349 -11.49 14.66 11.96
N VAL A 350 -10.48 13.82 12.20
CA VAL A 350 -9.07 14.21 12.12
C VAL A 350 -8.57 13.96 10.72
N TYR A 351 -7.92 14.94 10.11
CA TYR A 351 -7.32 14.85 8.78
C TYR A 351 -5.80 14.84 8.90
N ILE A 352 -5.17 13.87 8.25
CA ILE A 352 -3.70 13.77 8.19
C ILE A 352 -3.29 13.50 6.75
N GLN A 353 -2.31 14.24 6.28
CA GLN A 353 -1.57 13.94 5.07
C GLN A 353 -0.10 13.68 5.41
N THR A 354 0.54 12.77 4.69
CA THR A 354 1.87 12.28 5.04
C THR A 354 2.95 12.82 4.12
N THR A 355 4.19 12.69 4.57
CA THR A 355 5.38 12.96 3.75
C THR A 355 5.66 11.78 2.82
N SER A 356 6.64 11.96 1.96
CA SER A 356 7.31 10.86 1.25
C SER A 356 8.18 10.04 2.20
N SER A 357 8.21 8.72 1.99
CA SER A 357 9.05 7.80 2.76
C SER A 357 10.42 7.54 2.09
N ASP A 358 10.74 8.21 0.96
CA ASP A 358 12.00 8.02 0.24
C ASP A 358 12.91 9.26 0.18
N ASN A 359 12.36 10.46 0.23
CA ASN A 359 13.12 11.71 0.09
C ASN A 359 12.41 12.92 0.72
N GLU A 360 13.16 14.01 0.86
CA GLU A 360 12.71 15.26 1.49
C GLU A 360 12.14 16.26 0.47
N ARG A 361 11.49 15.79 -0.57
CA ARG A 361 10.79 16.65 -1.51
C ARG A 361 9.36 16.87 -1.05
N GLY A 362 8.82 18.00 -1.39
CA GLY A 362 7.42 18.34 -1.16
C GLY A 362 6.97 19.34 -2.20
N SER A 363 5.68 19.40 -2.47
CA SER A 363 5.11 20.39 -3.34
C SER A 363 5.37 21.79 -2.79
N ALA A 364 5.57 22.77 -3.69
CA ALA A 364 5.64 24.15 -3.28
C ALA A 364 4.28 24.58 -2.72
N CYS A 365 4.20 24.82 -1.43
CA CYS A 365 3.02 25.35 -0.75
C CYS A 365 3.47 26.19 0.44
N ASP A 366 2.64 27.14 0.79
CA ASP A 366 2.83 27.97 1.98
C ASP A 366 2.13 27.26 3.16
N LEU A 367 2.91 26.58 3.99
CA LEU A 367 2.42 25.84 5.16
C LEU A 367 1.86 26.76 6.27
N GLU A 368 2.27 28.02 6.27
CA GLU A 368 1.81 28.99 7.27
C GLU A 368 0.47 29.61 6.88
N LYS A 369 0.14 29.58 5.58
CA LYS A 369 -1.10 30.12 5.09
C LYS A 369 -2.26 29.15 5.37
N PRO A 370 -3.19 29.53 6.27
CA PRO A 370 -4.32 28.66 6.57
C PRO A 370 -5.24 28.53 5.35
N ILE A 371 -5.91 27.38 5.25
CA ILE A 371 -6.99 27.20 4.29
C ILE A 371 -8.26 27.82 4.84
N GLU A 372 -8.93 28.63 4.03
CA GLU A 372 -10.24 29.18 4.37
C GLU A 372 -11.35 28.24 3.87
N TYR A 373 -12.25 27.91 4.76
CA TYR A 373 -13.45 27.13 4.46
C TYR A 373 -14.65 27.73 5.18
N ASN A 374 -15.71 28.12 4.46
CA ASN A 374 -16.90 28.77 5.01
C ASN A 374 -16.59 29.95 5.93
N GLY A 375 -15.57 30.74 5.61
CA GLY A 375 -15.13 31.88 6.41
C GLY A 375 -14.28 31.52 7.64
N GLU A 376 -14.05 30.25 7.90
CA GLU A 376 -13.17 29.78 8.98
C GLU A 376 -11.77 29.47 8.44
N LYS A 377 -10.75 29.74 9.25
CA LYS A 377 -9.35 29.44 8.95
C LYS A 377 -8.94 28.13 9.60
N ILE A 378 -8.75 27.10 8.79
CA ILE A 378 -8.26 25.81 9.27
C ILE A 378 -6.76 25.93 9.57
N LYS A 379 -6.41 25.75 10.85
CA LYS A 379 -5.03 25.74 11.32
C LYS A 379 -4.54 24.31 11.44
N PHE A 380 -3.32 24.07 10.95
CA PHE A 380 -2.66 22.79 11.11
C PHE A 380 -2.09 22.67 12.51
N ARG A 381 -2.19 21.49 13.08
CA ARG A 381 -1.70 21.21 14.41
C ARG A 381 -0.15 21.18 14.44
N TRP A 382 0.45 20.69 13.36
CA TRP A 382 1.90 20.61 13.24
C TRP A 382 2.36 20.71 11.79
N THR A 383 3.35 21.59 11.54
CA THR A 383 3.93 21.83 10.21
C THR A 383 5.46 21.82 10.19
N GLU A 384 6.13 21.92 11.36
CA GLU A 384 7.59 21.86 11.47
C GLU A 384 8.10 20.47 11.03
N GLY A 385 9.19 20.43 10.24
CA GLY A 385 9.73 19.18 9.70
C GLY A 385 8.81 18.49 8.69
N ALA A 386 7.78 19.19 8.19
CA ALA A 386 6.74 18.65 7.32
C ALA A 386 7.26 17.98 6.04
N LYS A 387 8.49 18.25 5.62
CA LYS A 387 9.11 17.64 4.43
C LYS A 387 10.18 16.58 4.77
N THR A 388 10.32 16.23 6.03
CA THR A 388 11.30 15.22 6.46
C THR A 388 10.85 13.83 6.04
N ILE A 389 11.79 12.99 5.57
CA ILE A 389 11.52 11.57 5.34
C ILE A 389 10.97 10.95 6.62
N SER A 390 9.78 10.42 6.54
CA SER A 390 9.08 9.90 7.71
C SER A 390 8.10 8.77 7.36
N ALA A 391 7.67 8.05 8.37
CA ALA A 391 6.55 7.12 8.33
C ALA A 391 5.76 7.24 9.64
N MET A 392 4.52 6.79 9.64
CA MET A 392 3.71 6.81 10.85
C MET A 392 3.55 5.41 11.43
N HIS A 393 3.64 5.33 12.74
CA HIS A 393 3.15 4.21 13.53
C HIS A 393 1.72 4.49 13.96
N MET A 394 0.80 3.58 13.62
CA MET A 394 -0.59 3.60 14.07
C MET A 394 -0.80 2.54 15.14
N LYS A 395 -1.14 2.96 16.35
CA LYS A 395 -1.53 2.07 17.45
C LYS A 395 -3.01 2.22 17.74
N VAL A 396 -3.76 1.14 17.59
CA VAL A 396 -5.19 1.12 17.88
C VAL A 396 -5.45 0.35 19.16
N THR A 397 -6.28 0.92 20.00
CA THR A 397 -6.73 0.32 21.25
C THR A 397 -8.24 0.37 21.36
N GLY A 398 -8.79 -0.32 22.35
CA GLY A 398 -10.23 -0.20 22.65
C GLY A 398 -10.68 1.21 23.05
N LYS A 399 -9.78 2.17 23.27
CA LYS A 399 -10.12 3.52 23.75
C LYS A 399 -9.83 4.62 22.72
N LYS A 400 -8.70 4.53 22.02
CA LYS A 400 -8.25 5.53 21.03
C LYS A 400 -7.31 4.92 20.01
N MET A 401 -7.11 5.60 18.89
CA MET A 401 -5.97 5.43 18.01
C MET A 401 -4.89 6.46 18.36
N VAL A 402 -3.64 6.08 18.25
CA VAL A 402 -2.50 6.99 18.38
C VAL A 402 -1.66 6.85 17.12
N LEU A 403 -1.47 7.95 16.40
CA LEU A 403 -0.60 8.03 15.25
C LEU A 403 0.67 8.79 15.65
N THR A 404 1.81 8.14 15.50
CA THR A 404 3.12 8.73 15.84
C THR A 404 3.93 8.86 14.57
N LEU A 405 4.29 10.08 14.19
CA LEU A 405 5.18 10.36 13.06
C LEU A 405 6.62 10.19 13.51
N LEU A 406 7.37 9.35 12.79
CA LEU A 406 8.78 9.05 13.08
C LEU A 406 9.66 9.48 11.90
N ASP A 407 10.79 10.14 12.18
CA ASP A 407 11.83 10.34 11.18
C ASP A 407 12.69 9.07 10.99
N ARG A 408 13.63 9.12 10.04
CA ARG A 408 14.53 7.99 9.72
C ARG A 408 15.38 7.51 10.90
N ASN A 409 15.58 8.34 11.94
CA ASN A 409 16.36 8.02 13.14
C ASN A 409 15.47 7.51 14.28
N GLY A 410 14.16 7.41 14.08
CA GLY A 410 13.20 7.04 15.10
C GLY A 410 12.83 8.17 16.07
N LYS A 411 13.22 9.42 15.74
CA LYS A 411 12.76 10.59 16.50
C LYS A 411 11.28 10.82 16.25
N ILE A 412 10.53 10.99 17.32
CA ILE A 412 9.12 11.38 17.26
C ILE A 412 9.04 12.84 16.81
N LEU A 413 8.36 13.07 15.68
CA LEU A 413 8.11 14.39 15.14
C LEU A 413 6.74 14.91 15.55
N ASP A 414 5.74 14.04 15.63
CA ASP A 414 4.37 14.38 16.05
C ASP A 414 3.64 13.18 16.63
N ILE A 415 2.64 13.46 17.47
CA ILE A 415 1.69 12.49 18.02
C ILE A 415 0.27 13.00 17.85
N THR A 416 -0.58 12.25 17.18
CA THR A 416 -2.00 12.55 17.02
C THR A 416 -2.85 11.48 17.69
N GLU A 417 -3.77 11.89 18.56
CA GLU A 417 -4.75 11.01 19.17
C GLU A 417 -6.10 11.15 18.46
N VAL A 418 -6.71 10.03 18.11
CA VAL A 418 -8.02 9.96 17.45
C VAL A 418 -8.96 9.13 18.31
N PHE A 419 -10.11 9.71 18.62
CA PHE A 419 -11.13 9.10 19.47
C PHE A 419 -12.34 8.68 18.63
N PRO A 420 -13.04 7.60 19.02
CA PRO A 420 -14.26 7.23 18.32
C PRO A 420 -15.32 8.32 18.46
N ILE A 421 -15.99 8.62 17.35
CA ILE A 421 -17.10 9.59 17.38
C ILE A 421 -18.30 8.94 18.07
N LYS A 422 -18.76 9.57 19.14
CA LYS A 422 -19.99 9.18 19.84
C LYS A 422 -21.16 9.89 19.15
N LYS A 423 -22.04 9.13 18.53
CA LYS A 423 -23.36 9.62 18.09
C LYS A 423 -24.31 9.73 19.28
#